data_1a553369e677dba6ba28cbb87b317000
#
_entry.id   1a553369e677dba6ba28cbb87b317000
#
_cell.length_a   1.000
_cell.length_b   1.000
_cell.length_c   1.000
_cell.angle_alpha   90.00
_cell.angle_beta   90.00
_cell.angle_gamma   90.00
#
_symmetry.space_group_name_H-M   'P 1'
#
loop_
_entity.id
_entity.type
_entity.pdbx_description
1 polymer ?
#
loop_
_entity_poly.entity_id
_entity_poly.type
_entity_poly.pdbx_seq_one_letter_code
_entity_poly.pdbx_strand_id
1 'polypeptide(L)'
;MVKIINTAELDQLSLSADENHWVYNGLDNCVTLEIYNELNATIDETARRTYEFSKALQAPVLEMNMRGVLINQNRRRAVIKAFEAKTRILEAQLMTILSGVFDLRDFNWASPKQCKNLLYEVMQLPVQKKRNARGIYAPSTDREALEKLSFYYIAEPVINHILGLRDLGKSLGFLRTPLDSDGRMRTSFSIAGTKTGRWSSSASDIGDGTNLQNITESLRSIFVADPGYKFANMDLEQGDSRGVGALCWNLFCDEDEAFAGSYLNACESGDLHTTVTKMVQPDLPWGTAPDKAIAETIFYRGQSYRQAAKKLGHGSNYLGKPAHMAKQSKFPAADVIRFQEQYFGAFPCIPKWHKNVRWRLENLAFLESPFGRRRFFFGRPNDGATHREAVAHVPQSMTGDAINTGILNLWRANRVQLLIQVHDSILFQFPQEQEDEIVPWALEALKAPLVLAHDRPFVIPTEAKTGWNWGNAGADNPDGLVKWKGSDPRKQTETKFRLGLL
;
A
#
# COMPACT_ATOMS: atom_id res chain seq x y z
N MET A 1 -35.48 -10.36 -20.03
CA MET A 1 -35.27 -11.67 -19.39
C MET A 1 -34.02 -12.27 -20.04
N VAL A 2 -32.92 -12.27 -19.32
CA VAL A 2 -31.64 -12.81 -19.83
C VAL A 2 -31.84 -14.32 -20.00
N LYS A 3 -31.71 -14.81 -21.23
CA LYS A 3 -31.68 -16.26 -21.47
C LYS A 3 -30.34 -16.77 -20.98
N ILE A 4 -30.34 -17.47 -19.86
CA ILE A 4 -29.14 -18.21 -19.41
C ILE A 4 -28.91 -19.32 -20.44
N ILE A 5 -27.82 -19.26 -21.17
CA ILE A 5 -27.39 -20.29 -22.09
C ILE A 5 -26.97 -21.50 -21.26
N ASN A 6 -27.68 -22.64 -21.45
CA ASN A 6 -27.31 -23.87 -20.77
C ASN A 6 -26.13 -24.51 -21.52
N THR A 7 -24.94 -24.42 -20.95
CA THR A 7 -23.70 -24.98 -21.53
C THR A 7 -23.79 -26.52 -21.73
N ALA A 8 -24.65 -27.22 -20.97
CA ALA A 8 -24.89 -28.64 -21.17
C ALA A 8 -25.57 -28.97 -22.51
N GLU A 9 -26.22 -28.00 -23.17
CA GLU A 9 -26.77 -28.18 -24.51
C GLU A 9 -25.66 -28.16 -25.58
N LEU A 10 -24.53 -27.51 -25.31
CA LEU A 10 -23.36 -27.47 -26.21
C LEU A 10 -22.62 -28.80 -26.26
N ASP A 11 -22.60 -29.56 -25.16
CA ASP A 11 -21.97 -30.89 -25.10
C ASP A 11 -22.68 -31.91 -25.98
N GLN A 12 -23.93 -31.64 -26.41
CA GLN A 12 -24.73 -32.49 -27.28
C GLN A 12 -24.41 -32.31 -28.77
N LEU A 13 -23.63 -31.29 -29.15
CA LEU A 13 -23.41 -30.95 -30.55
C LEU A 13 -22.27 -31.72 -31.23
N SER A 14 -21.59 -32.63 -30.56
CA SER A 14 -20.49 -33.46 -31.09
C SER A 14 -19.40 -32.62 -31.82
N LEU A 15 -19.09 -31.46 -31.27
CA LEU A 15 -18.11 -30.51 -31.84
C LEU A 15 -16.68 -31.00 -31.59
N SER A 16 -15.76 -30.70 -32.49
CA SER A 16 -14.34 -30.84 -32.26
C SER A 16 -13.85 -29.90 -31.11
N ALA A 17 -12.66 -30.14 -30.61
CA ALA A 17 -12.08 -29.28 -29.55
C ALA A 17 -11.95 -27.79 -29.99
N ASP A 18 -11.57 -27.56 -31.23
CA ASP A 18 -11.43 -26.21 -31.78
C ASP A 18 -12.80 -25.53 -31.97
N GLU A 19 -13.79 -26.25 -32.48
CA GLU A 19 -15.16 -25.74 -32.63
C GLU A 19 -15.80 -25.42 -31.28
N ASN A 20 -15.61 -26.28 -30.26
CA ASN A 20 -16.01 -25.99 -28.89
C ASN A 20 -15.36 -24.71 -28.35
N HIS A 21 -14.06 -24.53 -28.61
CA HIS A 21 -13.34 -23.32 -28.19
C HIS A 21 -13.89 -22.06 -28.89
N TRP A 22 -14.18 -22.12 -30.18
CA TRP A 22 -14.76 -20.99 -30.91
C TRP A 22 -16.18 -20.66 -30.46
N VAL A 23 -17.02 -21.68 -30.23
CA VAL A 23 -18.38 -21.49 -29.72
C VAL A 23 -18.34 -20.88 -28.32
N TYR A 24 -17.46 -21.38 -27.41
CA TYR A 24 -17.27 -20.86 -26.08
C TYR A 24 -16.85 -19.37 -26.13
N ASN A 25 -15.84 -19.04 -26.93
CA ASN A 25 -15.38 -17.67 -27.08
C ASN A 25 -16.46 -16.74 -27.68
N GLY A 26 -17.21 -17.23 -28.66
CA GLY A 26 -18.35 -16.49 -29.24
C GLY A 26 -19.44 -16.21 -28.19
N LEU A 27 -19.78 -17.19 -27.36
CA LEU A 27 -20.77 -17.05 -26.30
C LEU A 27 -20.30 -16.07 -25.21
N ASP A 28 -19.04 -16.16 -24.79
CA ASP A 28 -18.45 -15.24 -23.81
C ASP A 28 -18.53 -13.78 -24.29
N ASN A 29 -18.25 -13.53 -25.57
CA ASN A 29 -18.37 -12.19 -26.16
C ASN A 29 -19.83 -11.72 -26.19
N CYS A 30 -20.78 -12.58 -26.59
CA CYS A 30 -22.20 -12.24 -26.63
C CYS A 30 -22.74 -11.93 -25.23
N VAL A 31 -22.45 -12.78 -24.23
CA VAL A 31 -22.88 -12.58 -22.84
C VAL A 31 -22.25 -11.32 -22.25
N THR A 32 -20.97 -11.07 -22.53
CA THR A 32 -20.29 -9.85 -22.10
C THR A 32 -20.95 -8.59 -22.67
N LEU A 33 -21.32 -8.61 -23.96
CA LEU A 33 -22.03 -7.51 -24.61
C LEU A 33 -23.44 -7.30 -24.02
N GLU A 34 -24.18 -8.35 -23.77
CA GLU A 34 -25.51 -8.28 -23.13
C GLU A 34 -25.40 -7.66 -21.73
N ILE A 35 -24.45 -8.15 -20.90
CA ILE A 35 -24.19 -7.59 -19.56
C ILE A 35 -23.81 -6.11 -19.66
N TYR A 36 -22.94 -5.75 -20.61
CA TYR A 36 -22.56 -4.37 -20.83
C TYR A 36 -23.77 -3.49 -21.17
N ASN A 37 -24.64 -3.91 -22.07
CA ASN A 37 -25.82 -3.16 -22.49
C ASN A 37 -26.80 -2.96 -21.32
N GLU A 38 -27.06 -4.01 -20.54
CA GLU A 38 -27.93 -3.93 -19.35
C GLU A 38 -27.37 -3.01 -18.27
N LEU A 39 -26.09 -3.15 -17.93
CA LEU A 39 -25.44 -2.29 -16.95
C LEU A 39 -25.37 -0.83 -17.44
N ASN A 40 -25.05 -0.62 -18.71
CA ASN A 40 -24.94 0.72 -19.30
C ASN A 40 -26.30 1.45 -19.33
N ALA A 41 -27.41 0.73 -19.45
CA ALA A 41 -28.76 1.30 -19.39
C ALA A 41 -29.19 1.66 -17.96
N THR A 42 -28.64 1.00 -16.94
CA THR A 42 -29.04 1.16 -15.54
C THR A 42 -28.08 2.00 -14.70
N ILE A 43 -26.87 2.26 -15.19
CA ILE A 43 -25.85 3.03 -14.47
C ILE A 43 -26.29 4.50 -14.28
N ASP A 44 -26.30 4.97 -13.04
CA ASP A 44 -26.58 6.38 -12.74
C ASP A 44 -25.38 7.30 -13.10
N GLU A 45 -25.61 8.61 -13.14
CA GLU A 45 -24.62 9.60 -13.55
C GLU A 45 -23.36 9.59 -12.65
N THR A 46 -23.50 9.38 -11.37
CA THR A 46 -22.39 9.31 -10.41
C THR A 46 -21.52 8.08 -10.67
N ALA A 47 -22.14 6.91 -10.83
CA ALA A 47 -21.43 5.68 -11.15
C ALA A 47 -20.82 5.73 -12.54
N ARG A 48 -21.47 6.40 -13.52
CA ARG A 48 -20.93 6.61 -14.88
C ARG A 48 -19.64 7.40 -14.85
N ARG A 49 -19.53 8.47 -14.08
CA ARG A 49 -18.29 9.24 -13.93
C ARG A 49 -17.14 8.37 -13.42
N THR A 50 -17.40 7.57 -12.38
CA THR A 50 -16.39 6.63 -11.84
C THR A 50 -16.01 5.55 -12.86
N TYR A 51 -16.98 5.05 -13.63
CA TYR A 51 -16.74 4.07 -14.70
C TYR A 51 -15.86 4.64 -15.80
N GLU A 52 -16.20 5.81 -16.36
CA GLU A 52 -15.40 6.45 -17.42
C GLU A 52 -14.00 6.84 -16.93
N PHE A 53 -13.88 7.31 -15.69
CA PHE A 53 -12.59 7.57 -15.08
C PHE A 53 -11.73 6.29 -14.98
N SER A 54 -12.32 5.20 -14.49
CA SER A 54 -11.63 3.90 -14.38
C SER A 54 -11.26 3.35 -15.76
N LYS A 55 -12.14 3.49 -16.76
CA LYS A 55 -11.88 3.09 -18.15
C LYS A 55 -10.71 3.88 -18.76
N ALA A 56 -10.62 5.18 -18.49
CA ALA A 56 -9.51 6.01 -18.97
C ALA A 56 -8.14 5.57 -18.40
N LEU A 57 -8.11 4.95 -17.20
CA LEU A 57 -6.89 4.43 -16.60
C LEU A 57 -6.36 3.15 -17.26
N GLN A 58 -7.12 2.48 -18.13
CA GLN A 58 -6.66 1.27 -18.81
C GLN A 58 -5.44 1.53 -19.71
N ALA A 59 -5.40 2.68 -20.39
CA ALA A 59 -4.33 3.02 -21.30
C ALA A 59 -2.98 3.22 -20.59
N PRO A 60 -2.86 4.08 -19.55
CA PRO A 60 -1.60 4.18 -18.79
C PRO A 60 -1.20 2.86 -18.12
N VAL A 61 -2.16 2.06 -17.64
CA VAL A 61 -1.88 0.75 -17.04
C VAL A 61 -1.29 -0.20 -18.07
N LEU A 62 -1.88 -0.30 -19.25
CA LEU A 62 -1.35 -1.16 -20.32
C LEU A 62 0.06 -0.76 -20.71
N GLU A 63 0.34 0.53 -20.84
CA GLU A 63 1.66 1.05 -21.16
C GLU A 63 2.69 0.67 -20.07
N MET A 64 2.33 0.81 -18.79
CA MET A 64 3.19 0.41 -17.67
C MET A 64 3.46 -1.09 -17.65
N ASN A 65 2.43 -1.92 -17.88
CA ASN A 65 2.56 -3.38 -17.95
C ASN A 65 3.50 -3.79 -19.09
N MET A 66 3.37 -3.16 -20.26
CA MET A 66 4.23 -3.45 -21.43
C MET A 66 5.66 -2.94 -21.25
N ARG A 67 5.85 -1.75 -20.65
CA ARG A 67 7.18 -1.15 -20.50
C ARG A 67 8.04 -1.94 -19.53
N GLY A 68 7.53 -2.28 -18.34
CA GLY A 68 8.32 -2.86 -17.27
C GLY A 68 9.47 -1.97 -16.81
N VAL A 69 10.32 -2.45 -15.90
CA VAL A 69 11.44 -1.70 -15.33
C VAL A 69 12.75 -2.43 -15.53
N LEU A 70 13.78 -1.69 -15.96
CA LEU A 70 15.11 -2.25 -16.20
C LEU A 70 15.76 -2.71 -14.90
N ILE A 71 16.42 -3.89 -14.95
CA ILE A 71 17.11 -4.48 -13.81
C ILE A 71 18.63 -4.43 -14.00
N ASN A 72 19.33 -3.88 -13.03
CA ASN A 72 20.78 -3.96 -12.96
C ASN A 72 21.19 -5.38 -12.56
N GLN A 73 21.60 -6.19 -13.55
CA GLN A 73 21.96 -7.61 -13.36
C GLN A 73 23.17 -7.80 -12.44
N ASN A 74 24.14 -6.90 -12.48
CA ASN A 74 25.33 -6.99 -11.62
C ASN A 74 24.94 -6.78 -10.16
N ARG A 75 24.14 -5.75 -9.89
CA ARG A 75 23.62 -5.46 -8.57
C ARG A 75 22.70 -6.57 -8.07
N ARG A 76 21.81 -7.08 -8.93
CA ARG A 76 20.95 -8.22 -8.63
C ARG A 76 21.75 -9.43 -8.17
N ARG A 77 22.81 -9.82 -8.92
CA ARG A 77 23.72 -10.93 -8.56
C ARG A 77 24.43 -10.69 -7.23
N ALA A 78 24.90 -9.47 -6.98
CA ALA A 78 25.55 -9.11 -5.73
C ALA A 78 24.59 -9.25 -4.52
N VAL A 79 23.35 -8.78 -4.67
CA VAL A 79 22.30 -8.89 -3.62
C VAL A 79 21.94 -10.36 -3.37
N ILE A 80 21.78 -11.17 -4.43
CA ILE A 80 21.55 -12.63 -4.29
C ILE A 80 22.66 -13.27 -3.47
N LYS A 81 23.93 -13.03 -3.84
CA LYS A 81 25.09 -13.58 -3.11
C LYS A 81 25.11 -13.17 -1.63
N ALA A 82 24.81 -11.90 -1.34
CA ALA A 82 24.75 -11.41 0.02
C ALA A 82 23.63 -12.08 0.83
N PHE A 83 22.44 -12.25 0.24
CA PHE A 83 21.30 -12.89 0.90
C PHE A 83 21.51 -14.40 1.10
N GLU A 84 22.13 -15.09 0.15
CA GLU A 84 22.52 -16.50 0.32
C GLU A 84 23.56 -16.68 1.43
N ALA A 85 24.54 -15.78 1.55
CA ALA A 85 25.49 -15.80 2.65
C ALA A 85 24.78 -15.58 4.01
N LYS A 86 23.87 -14.60 4.09
CA LYS A 86 23.08 -14.35 5.30
C LYS A 86 22.16 -15.52 5.65
N THR A 87 21.57 -16.18 4.65
CA THR A 87 20.74 -17.37 4.87
C THR A 87 21.56 -18.48 5.52
N ARG A 88 22.76 -18.79 4.97
CA ARG A 88 23.66 -19.81 5.56
C ARG A 88 24.05 -19.50 7.00
N ILE A 89 24.31 -18.23 7.33
CA ILE A 89 24.63 -17.82 8.70
C ILE A 89 23.43 -18.06 9.64
N LEU A 90 22.24 -17.63 9.25
CA LEU A 90 21.03 -17.82 10.07
C LEU A 90 20.66 -19.30 10.22
N GLU A 91 20.83 -20.11 9.17
CA GLU A 91 20.62 -21.55 9.23
C GLU A 91 21.59 -22.21 10.23
N ALA A 92 22.88 -21.88 10.16
CA ALA A 92 23.88 -22.39 11.10
C ALA A 92 23.57 -21.98 12.54
N GLN A 93 23.20 -20.74 12.79
CA GLN A 93 22.80 -20.24 14.11
C GLN A 93 21.56 -20.98 14.63
N LEU A 94 20.53 -21.14 13.80
CA LEU A 94 19.34 -21.91 14.15
C LEU A 94 19.67 -23.34 14.49
N MET A 95 20.49 -24.02 13.69
CA MET A 95 20.91 -25.40 13.93
C MET A 95 21.73 -25.53 15.22
N THR A 96 22.58 -24.56 15.56
CA THR A 96 23.31 -24.52 16.83
C THR A 96 22.35 -24.48 18.00
N ILE A 97 21.30 -23.65 17.95
CA ILE A 97 20.27 -23.56 18.99
C ILE A 97 19.51 -24.90 19.08
N LEU A 98 19.07 -25.44 17.94
CA LEU A 98 18.24 -26.65 17.91
C LEU A 98 19.00 -27.89 18.37
N SER A 99 20.26 -28.05 17.98
CA SER A 99 21.10 -29.17 18.40
C SER A 99 21.50 -29.07 19.88
N GLY A 100 21.82 -27.85 20.36
CA GLY A 100 22.26 -27.63 21.73
C GLY A 100 21.15 -27.72 22.80
N VAL A 101 19.92 -27.33 22.41
CA VAL A 101 18.79 -27.24 23.38
C VAL A 101 17.80 -28.39 23.21
N PHE A 102 17.58 -28.88 21.97
CA PHE A 102 16.52 -29.86 21.69
C PHE A 102 17.06 -31.18 21.08
N ASP A 103 18.36 -31.36 21.00
CA ASP A 103 19.05 -32.50 20.33
C ASP A 103 18.54 -32.77 18.88
N LEU A 104 18.12 -31.72 18.20
CA LEU A 104 17.63 -31.75 16.82
C LEU A 104 18.78 -31.45 15.86
N ARG A 105 19.23 -32.44 15.08
CA ARG A 105 20.40 -32.36 14.17
C ARG A 105 20.02 -32.15 12.72
N ASP A 106 18.76 -32.32 12.37
CA ASP A 106 18.21 -32.07 11.02
C ASP A 106 16.88 -31.32 11.13
N PHE A 107 16.82 -30.14 10.51
CA PHE A 107 15.63 -29.31 10.56
C PHE A 107 15.53 -28.43 9.30
N ASN A 108 14.39 -28.56 8.63
CA ASN A 108 14.04 -27.70 7.48
C ASN A 108 13.01 -26.64 7.91
N TRP A 109 13.47 -25.41 8.10
CA TRP A 109 12.65 -24.24 8.47
C TRP A 109 11.56 -23.90 7.42
N ALA A 110 11.75 -24.30 6.15
CA ALA A 110 10.76 -24.11 5.10
C ALA A 110 9.63 -25.15 5.14
N SER A 111 9.82 -26.27 5.87
CA SER A 111 8.81 -27.33 6.02
C SER A 111 7.77 -26.98 7.07
N PRO A 112 6.47 -26.73 6.70
CA PRO A 112 5.42 -26.49 7.68
C PRO A 112 5.24 -27.67 8.64
N LYS A 113 5.48 -28.90 8.20
CA LYS A 113 5.36 -30.12 9.01
C LYS A 113 6.43 -30.14 10.12
N GLN A 114 7.69 -29.89 9.75
CA GLN A 114 8.79 -29.87 10.74
C GLN A 114 8.66 -28.68 11.70
N CYS A 115 8.25 -27.51 11.20
CA CYS A 115 7.98 -26.36 12.07
C CYS A 115 6.85 -26.64 13.08
N LYS A 116 5.77 -27.34 12.67
CA LYS A 116 4.69 -27.74 13.60
C LYS A 116 5.21 -28.70 14.66
N ASN A 117 5.96 -29.71 14.26
CA ASN A 117 6.55 -30.66 15.20
C ASN A 117 7.47 -29.96 16.21
N LEU A 118 8.39 -29.11 15.73
CA LEU A 118 9.28 -28.37 16.61
C LEU A 118 8.50 -27.51 17.62
N LEU A 119 7.58 -26.68 17.14
CA LEU A 119 6.90 -25.69 18.00
C LEU A 119 5.87 -26.32 18.95
N TYR A 120 5.12 -27.31 18.47
CA TYR A 120 3.95 -27.81 19.23
C TYR A 120 4.23 -29.12 19.98
N GLU A 121 5.12 -30.00 19.45
CA GLU A 121 5.45 -31.27 20.07
C GLU A 121 6.76 -31.18 20.91
N VAL A 122 7.84 -30.66 20.32
CA VAL A 122 9.15 -30.59 21.00
C VAL A 122 9.17 -29.45 22.00
N MET A 123 8.81 -28.23 21.61
CA MET A 123 8.81 -27.05 22.49
C MET A 123 7.52 -26.91 23.29
N GLN A 124 6.51 -27.74 23.06
CA GLN A 124 5.22 -27.76 23.74
C GLN A 124 4.52 -26.39 23.85
N LEU A 125 4.67 -25.55 22.80
CA LEU A 125 4.04 -24.24 22.78
C LEU A 125 2.54 -24.36 22.49
N PRO A 126 1.71 -23.37 22.91
CA PRO A 126 0.27 -23.40 22.67
C PRO A 126 -0.05 -23.40 21.17
N VAL A 127 -0.84 -24.41 20.74
CA VAL A 127 -1.16 -24.62 19.32
C VAL A 127 -1.94 -23.44 18.77
N GLN A 128 -1.35 -22.75 17.78
CA GLN A 128 -2.03 -21.71 17.02
C GLN A 128 -2.82 -22.34 15.88
N LYS A 129 -4.12 -22.05 15.81
CA LYS A 129 -5.00 -22.60 14.76
C LYS A 129 -5.44 -21.52 13.79
N LYS A 130 -5.49 -21.85 12.50
CA LYS A 130 -6.00 -20.99 11.44
C LYS A 130 -7.01 -21.76 10.59
N ARG A 131 -8.02 -21.04 10.09
CA ARG A 131 -9.02 -21.60 9.17
C ARG A 131 -8.38 -21.81 7.81
N ASN A 132 -8.39 -23.02 7.28
CA ASN A 132 -7.90 -23.35 5.95
C ASN A 132 -8.94 -23.00 4.86
N ALA A 133 -8.58 -23.19 3.59
CA ALA A 133 -9.48 -22.94 2.45
C ALA A 133 -10.79 -23.75 2.50
N ARG A 134 -10.80 -24.90 3.19
CA ARG A 134 -11.99 -25.74 3.39
C ARG A 134 -12.81 -25.33 4.62
N GLY A 135 -12.46 -24.22 5.27
CA GLY A 135 -13.17 -23.73 6.45
C GLY A 135 -12.82 -24.41 7.78
N ILE A 136 -11.88 -25.37 7.81
CA ILE A 136 -11.52 -26.17 8.98
C ILE A 136 -10.35 -25.47 9.71
N TYR A 137 -10.45 -25.40 11.05
CA TYR A 137 -9.35 -24.92 11.89
C TYR A 137 -8.25 -25.99 12.00
N ALA A 138 -7.05 -25.67 11.55
CA ALA A 138 -5.89 -26.55 11.61
C ALA A 138 -4.67 -25.82 12.26
N PRO A 139 -3.74 -26.58 12.89
CA PRO A 139 -2.49 -25.99 13.41
C PRO A 139 -1.75 -25.23 12.31
N SER A 140 -1.35 -23.99 12.61
CA SER A 140 -0.66 -23.09 11.69
C SER A 140 0.73 -22.71 12.21
N THR A 141 1.67 -22.54 11.30
CA THR A 141 2.99 -21.95 11.54
C THR A 141 3.22 -20.76 10.59
N ASP A 142 2.13 -20.11 10.17
CA ASP A 142 2.25 -18.89 9.39
C ASP A 142 2.86 -17.74 10.23
N ARG A 143 3.14 -16.62 9.57
CA ARG A 143 3.77 -15.46 10.22
C ARG A 143 3.00 -15.03 11.47
N GLU A 144 1.67 -14.95 11.40
CA GLU A 144 0.84 -14.53 12.54
C GLU A 144 0.95 -15.50 13.72
N ALA A 145 0.94 -16.82 13.45
CA ALA A 145 1.11 -17.84 14.46
C ALA A 145 2.51 -17.73 15.10
N LEU A 146 3.56 -17.56 14.31
CA LEU A 146 4.93 -17.41 14.80
C LEU A 146 5.10 -16.14 15.62
N GLU A 147 4.58 -15.01 15.16
CA GLU A 147 4.62 -13.75 15.91
C GLU A 147 3.90 -13.83 17.26
N LYS A 148 2.80 -14.58 17.37
CA LYS A 148 2.14 -14.87 18.64
C LYS A 148 3.01 -15.71 19.57
N LEU A 149 3.72 -16.67 19.02
CA LEU A 149 4.58 -17.58 19.81
C LEU A 149 5.91 -16.93 20.18
N SER A 150 6.36 -15.88 19.47
CA SER A 150 7.62 -15.18 19.82
C SER A 150 7.57 -14.44 21.15
N PHE A 151 6.40 -14.31 21.79
CA PHE A 151 6.28 -13.76 23.16
C PHE A 151 6.74 -14.74 24.24
N TYR A 152 6.88 -16.03 23.92
CA TYR A 152 7.45 -17.00 24.83
C TYR A 152 8.98 -16.91 24.79
N TYR A 153 9.59 -16.54 25.90
CA TYR A 153 11.03 -16.28 26.00
C TYR A 153 11.91 -17.39 25.39
N ILE A 154 11.57 -18.65 25.66
CA ILE A 154 12.32 -19.82 25.15
C ILE A 154 12.16 -19.99 23.62
N ALA A 155 11.06 -19.52 23.08
CA ALA A 155 10.74 -19.68 21.65
C ALA A 155 11.24 -18.50 20.80
N GLU A 156 11.43 -17.34 21.40
CA GLU A 156 11.78 -16.10 20.69
C GLU A 156 13.01 -16.25 19.79
N PRO A 157 14.16 -16.81 20.23
CA PRO A 157 15.33 -16.95 19.36
C PRO A 157 15.06 -17.85 18.16
N VAL A 158 14.43 -19.01 18.37
CA VAL A 158 14.10 -19.97 17.31
C VAL A 158 13.15 -19.35 16.29
N ILE A 159 12.10 -18.71 16.77
CA ILE A 159 11.08 -18.08 15.90
C ILE A 159 11.65 -16.92 15.10
N ASN A 160 12.47 -16.08 15.71
CA ASN A 160 13.11 -14.97 15.02
C ASN A 160 14.03 -15.44 13.88
N HIS A 161 14.76 -16.55 14.07
CA HIS A 161 15.55 -17.17 13.00
C HIS A 161 14.65 -17.72 11.88
N ILE A 162 13.56 -18.44 12.21
CA ILE A 162 12.64 -18.98 11.21
C ILE A 162 11.97 -17.85 10.43
N LEU A 163 11.53 -16.77 11.08
CA LEU A 163 10.96 -15.61 10.41
C LEU A 163 11.98 -14.92 9.50
N GLY A 164 13.20 -14.70 9.98
CA GLY A 164 14.28 -14.11 9.19
C GLY A 164 14.63 -14.95 7.95
N LEU A 165 14.72 -16.28 8.10
CA LEU A 165 14.97 -17.20 6.99
C LEU A 165 13.84 -17.20 5.95
N ARG A 166 12.58 -17.15 6.41
CA ARG A 166 11.43 -17.04 5.50
C ARG A 166 11.40 -15.72 4.72
N ASP A 167 11.78 -14.62 5.37
CA ASP A 167 11.87 -13.31 4.70
C ASP A 167 12.98 -13.29 3.65
N LEU A 168 14.14 -13.85 3.97
CA LEU A 168 15.23 -14.03 3.00
C LEU A 168 14.83 -14.97 1.86
N GLY A 169 14.19 -16.10 2.17
CA GLY A 169 13.71 -17.04 1.16
C GLY A 169 12.71 -16.41 0.19
N LYS A 170 11.76 -15.60 0.71
CA LYS A 170 10.82 -14.84 -0.11
C LYS A 170 11.56 -13.82 -1.00
N SER A 171 12.52 -13.10 -0.43
CA SER A 171 13.33 -12.12 -1.16
C SER A 171 14.20 -12.76 -2.24
N LEU A 172 14.83 -13.92 -1.95
CA LEU A 172 15.58 -14.69 -2.93
C LEU A 172 14.69 -15.24 -4.05
N GLY A 173 13.49 -15.72 -3.72
CA GLY A 173 12.49 -16.13 -4.71
C GLY A 173 12.17 -14.99 -5.68
N PHE A 174 11.91 -13.79 -5.15
CA PHE A 174 11.72 -12.59 -5.96
C PHE A 174 12.94 -12.26 -6.83
N LEU A 175 14.14 -12.23 -6.24
CA LEU A 175 15.38 -11.93 -6.97
C LEU A 175 15.71 -12.94 -8.08
N ARG A 176 15.19 -14.16 -8.00
CA ARG A 176 15.38 -15.23 -8.98
C ARG A 176 14.30 -15.27 -10.07
N THR A 177 13.27 -14.39 -9.98
CA THR A 177 12.25 -14.29 -11.04
C THR A 177 12.92 -14.06 -12.39
N PRO A 178 12.55 -14.80 -13.45
CA PRO A 178 13.04 -14.57 -14.79
C PRO A 178 12.84 -13.11 -15.24
N LEU A 179 13.61 -12.68 -16.19
CA LEU A 179 13.47 -11.38 -16.85
C LEU A 179 13.26 -11.59 -18.32
N ASP A 180 12.52 -10.69 -18.93
CA ASP A 180 12.37 -10.66 -20.38
C ASP A 180 13.71 -10.41 -21.09
N SER A 181 13.77 -10.70 -22.38
CA SER A 181 14.97 -10.58 -23.21
C SER A 181 15.56 -9.15 -23.23
N ASP A 182 14.74 -8.14 -22.94
CA ASP A 182 15.16 -6.74 -22.81
C ASP A 182 15.74 -6.38 -21.43
N GLY A 183 15.88 -7.38 -20.52
CA GLY A 183 16.41 -7.20 -19.18
C GLY A 183 15.46 -6.52 -18.19
N ARG A 184 14.19 -6.42 -18.53
CA ARG A 184 13.16 -5.77 -17.69
C ARG A 184 12.36 -6.80 -16.89
N MET A 185 11.85 -6.34 -15.76
CA MET A 185 10.85 -7.04 -14.95
C MET A 185 9.51 -6.36 -15.12
N ARG A 186 8.48 -7.14 -15.41
CA ARG A 186 7.12 -6.67 -15.63
C ARG A 186 6.18 -7.07 -14.50
N THR A 187 5.05 -6.43 -14.44
CA THR A 187 3.92 -6.75 -13.53
C THR A 187 2.63 -6.45 -14.25
N SER A 188 1.57 -7.17 -13.91
CA SER A 188 0.23 -6.83 -14.37
C SER A 188 -0.50 -6.04 -13.30
N PHE A 189 -0.87 -4.80 -13.60
CA PHE A 189 -1.74 -3.99 -12.77
C PHE A 189 -3.21 -4.20 -13.12
N SER A 190 -4.05 -4.25 -12.10
CA SER A 190 -5.51 -4.24 -12.24
C SER A 190 -6.08 -2.98 -11.58
N ILE A 191 -6.78 -2.15 -12.34
CA ILE A 191 -7.48 -0.95 -11.87
C ILE A 191 -8.72 -1.27 -11.04
N ALA A 192 -9.28 -2.46 -11.22
CA ALA A 192 -10.49 -2.93 -10.54
C ALA A 192 -10.20 -3.99 -9.46
N GLY A 193 -8.94 -4.22 -9.13
CA GLY A 193 -8.51 -5.28 -8.23
C GLY A 193 -8.86 -5.06 -6.77
N THR A 194 -9.25 -3.83 -6.38
CA THR A 194 -9.65 -3.51 -5.00
C THR A 194 -10.99 -2.77 -4.95
N LYS A 195 -11.72 -2.95 -3.85
CA LYS A 195 -13.01 -2.28 -3.64
C LYS A 195 -12.88 -0.77 -3.40
N THR A 196 -11.67 -0.27 -3.15
CA THR A 196 -11.40 1.16 -2.86
C THR A 196 -10.94 1.93 -4.10
N GLY A 197 -10.75 1.29 -5.25
CA GLY A 197 -10.20 1.94 -6.45
C GLY A 197 -8.67 2.03 -6.46
N ARG A 198 -7.99 1.57 -5.42
CA ARG A 198 -6.53 1.35 -5.47
C ARG A 198 -6.23 0.20 -6.42
N TRP A 199 -5.15 0.30 -7.15
CA TRP A 199 -4.73 -0.78 -8.03
C TRP A 199 -4.19 -1.96 -7.23
N SER A 200 -4.33 -3.14 -7.77
CA SER A 200 -3.60 -4.33 -7.34
C SER A 200 -2.63 -4.77 -8.42
N SER A 201 -1.64 -5.57 -8.05
CA SER A 201 -0.72 -6.15 -9.02
C SER A 201 -0.50 -7.64 -8.78
N SER A 202 -0.17 -8.34 -9.87
CA SER A 202 0.12 -9.77 -9.94
C SER A 202 1.41 -10.03 -10.70
N ALA A 203 1.75 -11.29 -10.90
CA ALA A 203 2.74 -11.67 -11.90
C ALA A 203 2.31 -11.14 -13.28
N SER A 204 3.29 -10.90 -14.15
CA SER A 204 3.00 -10.38 -15.49
C SER A 204 2.20 -11.39 -16.32
N ASP A 205 1.20 -10.90 -17.05
CA ASP A 205 0.40 -11.69 -17.99
C ASP A 205 0.97 -11.62 -19.42
N ILE A 206 1.92 -10.72 -19.68
CA ILE A 206 2.46 -10.42 -21.02
C ILE A 206 3.98 -10.59 -21.13
N GLY A 207 4.64 -11.05 -20.07
CA GLY A 207 6.08 -11.25 -20.02
C GLY A 207 6.54 -11.83 -18.69
N ASP A 208 7.86 -11.92 -18.50
CA ASP A 208 8.45 -12.37 -17.25
C ASP A 208 8.38 -11.29 -16.17
N GLY A 209 7.97 -11.68 -14.96
CA GLY A 209 7.89 -10.76 -13.84
C GLY A 209 7.06 -11.25 -12.67
N THR A 210 6.80 -10.35 -11.74
CA THR A 210 6.09 -10.65 -10.49
C THR A 210 5.37 -9.43 -9.95
N ASN A 211 4.69 -9.57 -8.82
CA ASN A 211 4.02 -8.46 -8.14
C ASN A 211 5.02 -7.39 -7.66
N LEU A 212 5.11 -6.26 -8.38
CA LEU A 212 6.02 -5.17 -8.08
C LEU A 212 5.53 -4.22 -6.98
N GLN A 213 4.25 -4.26 -6.58
CA GLN A 213 3.76 -3.46 -5.45
C GLN A 213 4.23 -3.97 -4.08
N ASN A 214 4.65 -5.24 -4.00
CA ASN A 214 5.04 -5.89 -2.74
C ASN A 214 6.57 -5.99 -2.54
N ILE A 215 7.36 -5.22 -3.29
CA ILE A 215 8.82 -5.24 -3.19
C ILE A 215 9.27 -4.55 -1.91
N THR A 216 10.09 -5.26 -1.12
CA THR A 216 10.71 -4.67 0.06
C THR A 216 11.72 -3.59 -0.34
N GLU A 217 11.85 -2.57 0.49
CA GLU A 217 12.73 -1.43 0.23
C GLU A 217 14.18 -1.84 -0.04
N SER A 218 14.67 -2.86 0.67
CA SER A 218 16.03 -3.39 0.50
C SER A 218 16.33 -3.97 -0.90
N LEU A 219 15.29 -4.31 -1.68
CA LEU A 219 15.43 -4.85 -3.04
C LEU A 219 15.27 -3.77 -4.12
N ARG A 220 14.71 -2.61 -3.81
CA ARG A 220 14.38 -1.59 -4.79
C ARG A 220 15.59 -1.05 -5.56
N SER A 221 16.77 -1.11 -4.98
CA SER A 221 17.99 -0.61 -5.60
C SER A 221 18.45 -1.39 -6.86
N ILE A 222 17.89 -2.59 -7.12
CA ILE A 222 18.19 -3.33 -8.37
C ILE A 222 17.45 -2.76 -9.59
N PHE A 223 16.38 -2.00 -9.38
CA PHE A 223 15.61 -1.34 -10.44
C PHE A 223 16.30 -0.03 -10.79
N VAL A 224 16.66 0.14 -12.07
CA VAL A 224 17.41 1.29 -12.55
C VAL A 224 16.69 1.98 -13.69
N ALA A 225 16.91 3.30 -13.80
CA ALA A 225 16.42 4.06 -14.94
C ALA A 225 17.15 3.63 -16.22
N ASP A 226 16.52 3.86 -17.35
CA ASP A 226 17.13 3.64 -18.66
C ASP A 226 18.35 4.56 -18.86
N PRO A 227 19.31 4.20 -19.71
CA PRO A 227 20.44 5.08 -20.04
C PRO A 227 19.97 6.46 -20.51
N GLY A 228 20.49 7.52 -19.90
CA GLY A 228 20.08 8.91 -20.17
C GLY A 228 18.83 9.36 -19.40
N TYR A 229 18.23 8.48 -18.60
CA TYR A 229 17.04 8.79 -17.80
C TYR A 229 17.35 8.83 -16.30
N LYS A 230 16.46 9.45 -15.56
CA LYS A 230 16.45 9.50 -14.09
C LYS A 230 15.06 9.15 -13.57
N PHE A 231 14.97 8.49 -12.43
CA PHE A 231 13.71 8.22 -11.78
C PHE A 231 13.20 9.43 -10.99
N ALA A 232 11.87 9.61 -11.00
CA ALA A 232 11.16 10.28 -9.92
C ALA A 232 10.19 9.29 -9.28
N ASN A 233 10.23 9.22 -7.95
CA ASN A 233 9.22 8.57 -7.13
C ASN A 233 8.45 9.66 -6.42
N MET A 234 7.17 9.77 -6.73
CA MET A 234 6.28 10.78 -6.17
C MET A 234 5.22 10.10 -5.31
N ASP A 235 5.09 10.54 -4.05
CA ASP A 235 4.28 9.90 -3.01
C ASP A 235 3.35 10.93 -2.37
N LEU A 236 2.06 10.57 -2.21
CA LEU A 236 1.07 11.43 -1.58
C LEU A 236 1.30 11.50 -0.07
N GLU A 237 1.43 12.72 0.46
CA GLU A 237 1.69 12.91 1.88
C GLU A 237 0.43 12.73 2.72
N GLN A 238 0.41 11.68 3.56
CA GLN A 238 -0.63 11.43 4.56
C GLN A 238 -2.04 11.35 3.96
N GLY A 239 -2.18 10.82 2.73
CA GLY A 239 -3.42 10.84 1.96
C GLY A 239 -4.63 10.34 2.75
N ASP A 240 -4.54 9.16 3.37
CA ASP A 240 -5.63 8.59 4.17
C ASP A 240 -6.02 9.46 5.37
N SER A 241 -5.04 10.04 6.08
CA SER A 241 -5.31 10.93 7.23
C SER A 241 -5.98 12.23 6.80
N ARG A 242 -5.48 12.85 5.73
CA ARG A 242 -6.09 14.04 5.14
C ARG A 242 -7.51 13.74 4.64
N GLY A 243 -7.73 12.56 4.06
CA GLY A 243 -9.06 12.08 3.67
C GLY A 243 -10.02 11.99 4.86
N VAL A 244 -9.59 11.44 5.99
CA VAL A 244 -10.39 11.42 7.23
C VAL A 244 -10.73 12.85 7.69
N GLY A 245 -9.75 13.76 7.66
CA GLY A 245 -9.96 15.16 8.03
C GLY A 245 -10.96 15.87 7.11
N ALA A 246 -10.85 15.68 5.80
CA ALA A 246 -11.78 16.23 4.81
C ALA A 246 -13.21 15.71 5.00
N LEU A 247 -13.36 14.42 5.36
CA LEU A 247 -14.68 13.86 5.66
C LEU A 247 -15.29 14.44 6.94
N CYS A 248 -14.49 14.60 7.99
CA CYS A 248 -14.95 15.26 9.23
C CYS A 248 -15.39 16.69 8.95
N TRP A 249 -14.61 17.43 8.15
CA TRP A 249 -14.99 18.79 7.74
C TRP A 249 -16.32 18.80 7.01
N ASN A 250 -16.47 18.06 5.92
CA ASN A 250 -17.70 18.03 5.11
C ASN A 250 -18.95 17.59 5.89
N LEU A 251 -18.79 16.81 6.95
CA LEU A 251 -19.92 16.31 7.73
C LEU A 251 -20.34 17.22 8.88
N PHE A 252 -19.46 18.07 9.38
CA PHE A 252 -19.70 18.75 10.66
C PHE A 252 -19.40 20.25 10.65
N CYS A 253 -18.91 20.84 9.55
CA CYS A 253 -18.57 22.26 9.50
C CYS A 253 -19.79 23.18 9.70
N ASP A 254 -20.99 22.78 9.26
CA ASP A 254 -22.23 23.53 9.49
C ASP A 254 -22.62 23.62 10.99
N GLU A 255 -22.18 22.66 11.79
CA GLU A 255 -22.45 22.65 13.23
C GLU A 255 -21.35 23.40 14.01
N ASP A 256 -20.06 23.13 13.71
CA ASP A 256 -18.90 23.72 14.37
C ASP A 256 -17.64 23.52 13.51
N GLU A 257 -17.14 24.59 12.91
CA GLU A 257 -15.94 24.56 12.06
C GLU A 257 -14.66 24.19 12.83
N ALA A 258 -14.52 24.64 14.09
CA ALA A 258 -13.35 24.34 14.90
C ALA A 258 -13.29 22.84 15.24
N PHE A 259 -14.44 22.27 15.62
CA PHE A 259 -14.59 20.84 15.84
C PHE A 259 -14.35 20.04 14.57
N ALA A 260 -15.00 20.39 13.46
CA ALA A 260 -14.93 19.70 12.18
C ALA A 260 -13.50 19.73 11.60
N GLY A 261 -12.84 20.89 11.72
CA GLY A 261 -11.50 21.13 11.19
C GLY A 261 -10.36 20.61 12.06
N SER A 262 -10.61 20.18 13.30
CA SER A 262 -9.55 19.86 14.28
C SER A 262 -8.49 18.90 13.73
N TYR A 263 -8.92 17.83 13.06
CA TYR A 263 -7.99 16.84 12.49
C TYR A 263 -7.40 17.28 11.14
N LEU A 264 -8.19 17.90 10.26
CA LEU A 264 -7.69 18.38 8.96
C LEU A 264 -6.63 19.48 9.16
N ASN A 265 -6.87 20.44 10.05
CA ASN A 265 -5.93 21.49 10.39
C ASN A 265 -4.60 20.91 10.94
N ALA A 266 -4.67 19.86 11.76
CA ALA A 266 -3.48 19.15 12.23
C ALA A 266 -2.70 18.48 11.07
N CYS A 267 -3.38 17.91 10.08
CA CYS A 267 -2.75 17.36 8.87
C CYS A 267 -2.10 18.46 7.99
N GLU A 268 -2.69 19.65 7.96
CA GLU A 268 -2.22 20.79 7.14
C GLU A 268 -1.14 21.61 7.82
N SER A 269 -1.01 21.54 9.15
CA SER A 269 -0.02 22.29 9.93
C SER A 269 1.42 21.79 9.78
N GLY A 270 1.65 20.72 9.02
CA GLY A 270 2.97 20.13 8.76
C GLY A 270 3.05 18.63 9.05
N ASP A 271 3.99 18.20 9.90
CA ASP A 271 4.14 16.79 10.25
C ASP A 271 3.09 16.35 11.29
N LEU A 272 1.96 15.82 10.79
CA LEU A 272 0.87 15.29 11.62
C LEU A 272 1.37 14.40 12.76
N HIS A 273 2.33 13.53 12.49
CA HIS A 273 2.77 12.54 13.49
C HIS A 273 3.57 13.21 14.62
N THR A 274 4.30 14.27 14.34
CA THR A 274 4.94 15.12 15.35
C THR A 274 3.88 15.90 16.13
N THR A 275 2.90 16.49 15.43
CA THR A 275 1.77 17.21 16.06
C THR A 275 0.99 16.29 17.00
N VAL A 276 0.62 15.09 16.54
CA VAL A 276 -0.05 14.08 17.38
C VAL A 276 0.82 13.69 18.58
N THR A 277 2.13 13.48 18.37
CA THR A 277 3.05 13.18 19.48
C THR A 277 3.01 14.27 20.54
N LYS A 278 3.06 15.53 20.12
CA LYS A 278 3.03 16.68 21.03
C LYS A 278 1.73 16.75 21.84
N MET A 279 0.59 16.41 21.22
CA MET A 279 -0.71 16.39 21.87
C MET A 279 -0.85 15.24 22.89
N VAL A 280 -0.36 14.04 22.57
CA VAL A 280 -0.53 12.86 23.40
C VAL A 280 0.64 12.64 24.39
N GLN A 281 1.72 13.38 24.27
CA GLN A 281 2.89 13.32 25.14
C GLN A 281 3.34 14.75 25.52
N PRO A 282 2.51 15.50 26.24
CA PRO A 282 2.82 16.91 26.57
C PRO A 282 4.05 17.06 27.48
N ASP A 283 4.38 16.01 28.25
CA ASP A 283 5.49 16.03 29.22
C ASP A 283 6.88 15.85 28.57
N LEU A 284 6.97 15.62 27.26
CA LEU A 284 8.27 15.62 26.58
C LEU A 284 8.89 17.03 26.58
N PRO A 285 10.22 17.14 26.49
CA PRO A 285 10.93 18.42 26.64
C PRO A 285 10.78 19.31 25.38
N TRP A 286 9.53 19.61 25.01
CA TRP A 286 9.21 20.48 23.88
C TRP A 286 9.87 21.86 24.02
N GLY A 287 10.41 22.38 22.91
CA GLY A 287 11.12 23.66 22.87
C GLY A 287 12.61 23.59 23.17
N THR A 288 13.15 22.45 23.64
CA THR A 288 14.62 22.28 23.86
C THR A 288 15.36 21.90 22.58
N ALA A 289 14.66 21.39 21.58
CA ALA A 289 15.15 21.03 20.25
C ALA A 289 13.98 21.12 19.24
N PRO A 290 14.22 21.01 17.92
CA PRO A 290 13.14 20.93 16.95
C PRO A 290 12.12 19.84 17.31
N ASP A 291 10.84 20.16 17.28
CA ASP A 291 9.74 19.26 17.71
C ASP A 291 9.83 17.86 17.08
N LYS A 292 10.23 17.77 15.80
CA LYS A 292 10.43 16.50 15.13
C LYS A 292 11.55 15.67 15.75
N ALA A 293 12.66 16.29 16.15
CA ALA A 293 13.78 15.59 16.80
C ALA A 293 13.34 15.02 18.17
N ILE A 294 12.55 15.79 18.93
CA ILE A 294 11.98 15.34 20.20
C ILE A 294 11.01 14.16 19.97
N ALA A 295 10.12 14.26 18.98
CA ALA A 295 9.19 13.20 18.63
C ALA A 295 9.90 11.93 18.11
N GLU A 296 11.08 12.04 17.53
CA GLU A 296 11.91 10.92 17.07
C GLU A 296 12.75 10.26 18.18
N THR A 297 12.69 10.76 19.41
CA THR A 297 13.30 10.09 20.58
C THR A 297 12.74 8.67 20.73
N ILE A 298 13.65 7.71 20.98
CA ILE A 298 13.28 6.30 21.15
C ILE A 298 12.48 6.14 22.44
N PHE A 299 11.30 5.58 22.31
CA PHE A 299 10.37 5.35 23.40
C PHE A 299 10.37 3.89 23.88
N TYR A 300 10.19 2.93 22.95
CA TYR A 300 10.01 1.53 23.32
C TYR A 300 10.52 0.59 22.22
N ARG A 301 11.38 -0.39 22.60
CA ARG A 301 11.90 -1.43 21.69
C ARG A 301 12.43 -0.88 20.35
N GLY A 302 13.17 0.21 20.39
CA GLY A 302 13.75 0.84 19.21
C GLY A 302 12.75 1.65 18.36
N GLN A 303 11.51 1.85 18.81
CA GLN A 303 10.51 2.70 18.14
C GLN A 303 10.46 4.07 18.81
N SER A 304 10.38 5.12 17.98
CA SER A 304 10.21 6.49 18.48
C SER A 304 8.76 6.81 18.82
N TYR A 305 8.56 7.86 19.62
CA TYR A 305 7.22 8.40 19.90
C TYR A 305 6.47 8.74 18.60
N ARG A 306 7.16 9.36 17.62
CA ARG A 306 6.59 9.67 16.32
C ARG A 306 6.14 8.44 15.52
N GLN A 307 6.93 7.36 15.57
CA GLN A 307 6.54 6.09 14.94
C GLN A 307 5.34 5.46 15.66
N ALA A 308 5.29 5.55 17.00
CA ALA A 308 4.14 5.13 17.77
C ALA A 308 2.88 5.93 17.39
N ALA A 309 2.98 7.27 17.36
CA ALA A 309 1.88 8.15 16.95
C ALA A 309 1.37 7.82 15.54
N LYS A 310 2.28 7.55 14.58
CA LYS A 310 1.91 7.11 13.23
C LYS A 310 1.10 5.82 13.23
N LYS A 311 1.59 4.78 13.89
CA LYS A 311 0.95 3.46 13.90
C LYS A 311 -0.39 3.47 14.65
N LEU A 312 -0.41 4.08 15.84
CA LEU A 312 -1.57 4.09 16.69
C LEU A 312 -2.65 5.06 16.19
N GLY A 313 -2.27 6.23 15.67
CA GLY A 313 -3.19 7.19 15.05
C GLY A 313 -3.88 6.60 13.82
N HIS A 314 -3.11 5.98 12.92
CA HIS A 314 -3.69 5.28 11.77
C HIS A 314 -4.63 4.14 12.18
N GLY A 315 -4.23 3.32 13.15
CA GLY A 315 -5.10 2.27 13.70
C GLY A 315 -6.38 2.83 14.33
N SER A 316 -6.30 3.95 15.05
CA SER A 316 -7.44 4.60 15.69
C SER A 316 -8.43 5.16 14.67
N ASN A 317 -7.97 5.74 13.56
CA ASN A 317 -8.81 6.18 12.45
C ASN A 317 -9.65 5.03 11.86
N TYR A 318 -9.11 3.81 11.86
CA TYR A 318 -9.76 2.63 11.26
C TYR A 318 -10.37 1.66 12.27
N LEU A 319 -10.86 2.18 13.40
CA LEU A 319 -11.53 1.37 14.44
C LEU A 319 -10.66 0.25 15.02
N GLY A 320 -9.35 0.47 15.07
CA GLY A 320 -8.42 -0.48 15.69
C GLY A 320 -8.72 -0.67 17.17
N LYS A 321 -8.99 -1.91 17.58
CA LYS A 321 -9.18 -2.23 19.01
C LYS A 321 -7.84 -2.15 19.76
N PRO A 322 -7.77 -1.55 20.95
CA PRO A 322 -6.53 -1.41 21.71
C PRO A 322 -5.73 -2.71 21.86
N ALA A 323 -6.39 -3.80 22.24
CA ALA A 323 -5.73 -5.11 22.38
C ALA A 323 -5.10 -5.63 21.08
N HIS A 324 -5.74 -5.39 19.92
CA HIS A 324 -5.18 -5.76 18.63
C HIS A 324 -4.01 -4.86 18.22
N MET A 325 -4.16 -3.55 18.43
CA MET A 325 -3.12 -2.57 18.15
C MET A 325 -1.88 -2.77 19.02
N ALA A 326 -2.07 -3.05 20.31
CA ALA A 326 -1.00 -3.38 21.25
C ALA A 326 -0.19 -4.60 20.77
N LYS A 327 -0.90 -5.62 20.30
CA LYS A 327 -0.27 -6.83 19.75
C LYS A 327 0.54 -6.55 18.48
N GLN A 328 -0.01 -5.79 17.53
CA GLN A 328 0.68 -5.43 16.26
C GLN A 328 1.87 -4.49 16.48
N SER A 329 1.70 -3.48 17.33
CA SER A 329 2.74 -2.49 17.60
C SER A 329 3.80 -2.97 18.59
N LYS A 330 3.50 -4.06 19.33
CA LYS A 330 4.28 -4.56 20.48
C LYS A 330 4.36 -3.55 21.64
N PHE A 331 3.45 -2.57 21.70
CA PHE A 331 3.33 -1.66 22.84
C PHE A 331 2.50 -2.28 23.97
N PRO A 332 2.71 -1.86 25.23
CA PRO A 332 1.84 -2.24 26.33
C PRO A 332 0.38 -1.82 26.06
N ALA A 333 -0.57 -2.69 26.40
CA ALA A 333 -1.98 -2.41 26.11
C ALA A 333 -2.51 -1.14 26.82
N ALA A 334 -2.02 -0.88 28.04
CA ALA A 334 -2.36 0.33 28.80
C ALA A 334 -1.93 1.62 28.06
N ASP A 335 -0.74 1.61 27.46
CA ASP A 335 -0.24 2.76 26.69
C ASP A 335 -1.06 3.00 25.41
N VAL A 336 -1.51 1.93 24.76
CA VAL A 336 -2.38 2.03 23.58
C VAL A 336 -3.76 2.57 23.94
N ILE A 337 -4.34 2.13 25.09
CA ILE A 337 -5.62 2.65 25.58
C ILE A 337 -5.50 4.15 25.86
N ARG A 338 -4.48 4.54 26.67
CA ARG A 338 -4.23 5.93 27.01
C ARG A 338 -4.01 6.80 25.75
N PHE A 339 -3.24 6.28 24.77
CA PHE A 339 -3.05 6.96 23.49
C PHE A 339 -4.38 7.21 22.78
N GLN A 340 -5.27 6.19 22.67
CA GLN A 340 -6.55 6.36 21.99
C GLN A 340 -7.46 7.35 22.69
N GLU A 341 -7.51 7.35 24.03
CA GLU A 341 -8.28 8.31 24.80
C GLU A 341 -7.82 9.74 24.54
N GLN A 342 -6.53 9.99 24.60
CA GLN A 342 -5.95 11.31 24.30
C GLN A 342 -6.14 11.71 22.85
N TYR A 343 -5.96 10.76 21.90
CA TYR A 343 -6.13 10.98 20.48
C TYR A 343 -7.57 11.38 20.12
N PHE A 344 -8.57 10.67 20.64
CA PHE A 344 -9.97 11.00 20.41
C PHE A 344 -10.44 12.23 21.20
N GLY A 345 -9.80 12.54 22.31
CA GLY A 345 -9.98 13.81 23.02
C GLY A 345 -9.48 15.01 22.21
N ALA A 346 -8.32 14.88 21.55
CA ALA A 346 -7.77 15.91 20.68
C ALA A 346 -8.53 16.04 19.35
N PHE A 347 -9.09 14.94 18.83
CA PHE A 347 -9.78 14.87 17.55
C PHE A 347 -11.19 14.26 17.69
N PRO A 348 -12.12 14.93 18.40
CA PRO A 348 -13.44 14.38 18.71
C PRO A 348 -14.34 14.21 17.46
N CYS A 349 -14.01 14.86 16.36
CA CYS A 349 -14.69 14.67 15.08
C CYS A 349 -14.54 13.23 14.53
N ILE A 350 -13.43 12.52 14.82
CA ILE A 350 -13.18 11.15 14.34
C ILE A 350 -14.19 10.15 14.91
N PRO A 351 -14.39 10.00 16.23
CA PRO A 351 -15.41 9.10 16.74
C PRO A 351 -16.84 9.51 16.33
N LYS A 352 -17.13 10.80 16.11
CA LYS A 352 -18.41 11.23 15.56
C LYS A 352 -18.58 10.77 14.10
N TRP A 353 -17.51 10.85 13.29
CA TRP A 353 -17.49 10.29 11.93
C TRP A 353 -17.70 8.77 11.93
N HIS A 354 -17.08 8.02 12.83
CA HIS A 354 -17.31 6.57 12.95
C HIS A 354 -18.79 6.24 13.18
N LYS A 355 -19.48 7.03 14.04
CA LYS A 355 -20.92 6.88 14.28
C LYS A 355 -21.73 7.22 13.03
N ASN A 356 -21.36 8.27 12.29
CA ASN A 356 -22.02 8.64 11.04
C ASN A 356 -21.88 7.55 9.97
N VAL A 357 -20.69 6.94 9.82
CA VAL A 357 -20.48 5.81 8.91
C VAL A 357 -21.40 4.64 9.26
N ARG A 358 -21.55 4.31 10.55
CA ARG A 358 -22.48 3.27 11.00
C ARG A 358 -23.93 3.61 10.63
N TRP A 359 -24.36 4.84 10.91
CA TRP A 359 -25.69 5.30 10.56
C TRP A 359 -25.96 5.18 9.04
N ARG A 360 -24.97 5.54 8.20
CA ARG A 360 -25.08 5.41 6.74
C ARG A 360 -25.20 3.96 6.29
N LEU A 361 -24.48 3.03 6.91
CA LEU A 361 -24.62 1.60 6.64
C LEU A 361 -26.02 1.09 6.98
N GLU A 362 -26.60 1.53 8.10
CA GLU A 362 -27.92 1.10 8.56
C GLU A 362 -29.05 1.66 7.71
N ASN A 363 -28.90 2.87 7.15
CA ASN A 363 -29.98 3.58 6.46
C ASN A 363 -29.81 3.63 4.94
N LEU A 364 -28.59 3.64 4.41
CA LEU A 364 -28.31 3.83 2.98
C LEU A 364 -27.67 2.61 2.33
N ALA A 365 -27.05 1.72 3.11
CA ALA A 365 -26.27 0.57 2.66
C ALA A 365 -25.09 0.89 1.71
N PHE A 366 -24.77 2.17 1.49
CA PHE A 366 -23.62 2.57 0.67
C PHE A 366 -22.89 3.78 1.26
N LEU A 367 -21.64 3.96 0.82
CA LEU A 367 -20.83 5.16 1.05
C LEU A 367 -20.32 5.69 -0.29
N GLU A 368 -20.16 7.00 -0.35
CA GLU A 368 -19.62 7.70 -1.51
C GLU A 368 -18.48 8.62 -1.08
N SER A 369 -17.41 8.63 -1.88
CA SER A 369 -16.27 9.52 -1.66
C SER A 369 -16.52 10.90 -2.28
N PRO A 370 -15.83 11.96 -1.86
CA PRO A 370 -15.89 13.27 -2.52
C PRO A 370 -15.51 13.27 -4.01
N PHE A 371 -14.79 12.24 -4.47
CA PHE A 371 -14.52 12.01 -5.91
C PHE A 371 -15.67 11.30 -6.64
N GLY A 372 -16.77 10.97 -5.95
CA GLY A 372 -17.94 10.30 -6.53
C GLY A 372 -17.86 8.77 -6.57
N ARG A 373 -16.80 8.16 -6.01
CA ARG A 373 -16.72 6.70 -5.94
C ARG A 373 -17.67 6.15 -4.91
N ARG A 374 -18.63 5.33 -5.36
CA ARG A 374 -19.65 4.71 -4.51
C ARG A 374 -19.38 3.23 -4.28
N ARG A 375 -19.62 2.76 -3.06
CA ARG A 375 -19.55 1.32 -2.71
C ARG A 375 -20.77 0.93 -1.87
N PHE A 376 -21.45 -0.13 -2.31
CA PHE A 376 -22.49 -0.81 -1.53
C PHE A 376 -21.87 -1.86 -0.59
N PHE A 377 -22.50 -1.99 0.59
CA PHE A 377 -22.08 -2.93 1.61
C PHE A 377 -23.20 -3.96 1.84
N PHE A 378 -22.94 -5.21 1.47
CA PHE A 378 -23.90 -6.32 1.60
C PHE A 378 -23.75 -7.08 2.92
N GLY A 379 -22.78 -6.73 3.77
CA GLY A 379 -22.61 -7.28 5.10
C GLY A 379 -23.66 -6.73 6.07
N ARG A 380 -23.83 -7.38 7.21
CA ARG A 380 -24.73 -6.89 8.25
C ARG A 380 -24.22 -5.52 8.79
N PRO A 381 -25.05 -4.48 8.84
CA PRO A 381 -24.62 -3.14 9.31
C PRO A 381 -24.03 -3.15 10.72
N ASN A 382 -24.54 -4.02 11.59
CA ASN A 382 -24.09 -4.16 12.99
C ASN A 382 -22.82 -5.04 13.14
N ASP A 383 -22.34 -5.67 12.06
CA ASP A 383 -21.11 -6.46 12.11
C ASP A 383 -19.88 -5.55 12.16
N GLY A 384 -19.00 -5.83 13.12
CA GLY A 384 -17.79 -5.04 13.29
C GLY A 384 -16.78 -5.14 12.12
N ALA A 385 -16.83 -6.20 11.30
CA ALA A 385 -16.00 -6.32 10.11
C ALA A 385 -16.51 -5.39 9.02
N THR A 386 -17.83 -5.42 8.74
CA THR A 386 -18.50 -4.52 7.78
C THR A 386 -18.25 -3.06 8.15
N HIS A 387 -18.38 -2.68 9.44
CA HIS A 387 -18.14 -1.32 9.89
C HIS A 387 -16.68 -0.88 9.69
N ARG A 388 -15.70 -1.73 9.99
CA ARG A 388 -14.28 -1.42 9.72
C ARG A 388 -14.00 -1.27 8.22
N GLU A 389 -14.55 -2.14 7.37
CA GLU A 389 -14.44 -1.99 5.92
C GLU A 389 -15.02 -0.68 5.41
N ALA A 390 -16.16 -0.26 5.96
CA ALA A 390 -16.84 0.97 5.59
C ALA A 390 -16.05 2.22 6.01
N VAL A 391 -15.55 2.25 7.24
CA VAL A 391 -14.70 3.34 7.74
C VAL A 391 -13.41 3.46 6.91
N ALA A 392 -12.79 2.33 6.52
CA ALA A 392 -11.58 2.36 5.70
C ALA A 392 -11.84 2.76 4.24
N HIS A 393 -13.06 2.49 3.73
CA HIS A 393 -13.35 2.65 2.29
C HIS A 393 -13.13 4.07 1.79
N VAL A 394 -13.77 5.07 2.40
CA VAL A 394 -13.81 6.43 1.82
C VAL A 394 -12.44 7.11 1.83
N PRO A 395 -11.67 7.14 2.95
CA PRO A 395 -10.33 7.75 2.94
C PRO A 395 -9.39 7.08 1.94
N GLN A 396 -9.40 5.74 1.90
CA GLN A 396 -8.56 4.98 0.95
C GLN A 396 -8.97 5.20 -0.50
N SER A 397 -10.27 5.35 -0.78
CA SER A 397 -10.75 5.71 -2.12
C SER A 397 -10.31 7.11 -2.52
N MET A 398 -10.39 8.08 -1.60
CA MET A 398 -9.92 9.44 -1.86
C MET A 398 -8.45 9.47 -2.24
N THR A 399 -7.61 8.78 -1.48
CA THR A 399 -6.17 8.67 -1.79
C THR A 399 -5.93 7.95 -3.13
N GLY A 400 -6.67 6.85 -3.38
CA GLY A 400 -6.60 6.10 -4.63
C GLY A 400 -7.02 6.93 -5.85
N ASP A 401 -8.14 7.67 -5.75
CA ASP A 401 -8.63 8.49 -6.85
C ASP A 401 -7.75 9.74 -7.07
N ALA A 402 -7.15 10.30 -6.03
CA ALA A 402 -6.20 11.41 -6.15
C ALA A 402 -4.94 10.98 -6.93
N ILE A 403 -4.29 9.87 -6.55
CA ILE A 403 -3.09 9.40 -7.27
C ILE A 403 -3.44 8.97 -8.71
N ASN A 404 -4.60 8.33 -8.91
CA ASN A 404 -5.05 7.91 -10.24
C ASN A 404 -5.33 9.11 -11.16
N THR A 405 -5.89 10.21 -10.63
CA THR A 405 -6.06 11.47 -11.36
C THR A 405 -4.72 12.03 -11.80
N GLY A 406 -3.75 12.07 -10.88
CA GLY A 406 -2.39 12.51 -11.21
C GLY A 406 -1.71 11.62 -12.25
N ILE A 407 -1.83 10.29 -12.15
CA ILE A 407 -1.29 9.35 -13.15
C ILE A 407 -1.90 9.62 -14.53
N LEU A 408 -3.21 9.83 -14.60
CA LEU A 408 -3.88 10.13 -15.87
C LEU A 408 -3.41 11.46 -16.47
N ASN A 409 -3.18 12.48 -15.65
CA ASN A 409 -2.64 13.77 -16.08
C ASN A 409 -1.20 13.63 -16.60
N LEU A 410 -0.33 12.91 -15.89
CA LEU A 410 1.03 12.62 -16.32
C LEU A 410 1.05 11.89 -17.67
N TRP A 411 0.19 10.86 -17.80
CA TRP A 411 0.11 10.07 -19.03
C TRP A 411 -0.38 10.87 -20.22
N ARG A 412 -1.46 11.65 -20.06
CA ARG A 412 -2.03 12.50 -21.12
C ARG A 412 -1.05 13.55 -21.64
N ALA A 413 -0.23 14.08 -20.77
CA ALA A 413 0.77 15.07 -21.16
C ALA A 413 1.96 14.46 -21.91
N ASN A 414 2.19 13.14 -21.80
CA ASN A 414 3.23 12.38 -22.50
C ASN A 414 4.65 12.97 -22.38
N ARG A 415 5.00 13.48 -21.19
CA ARG A 415 6.31 14.08 -20.91
C ARG A 415 7.24 13.15 -20.10
N VAL A 416 6.69 12.09 -19.54
CA VAL A 416 7.39 11.13 -18.69
C VAL A 416 6.99 9.72 -19.07
N GLN A 417 7.81 8.73 -18.69
CA GLN A 417 7.52 7.34 -18.92
C GLN A 417 7.11 6.69 -17.59
N LEU A 418 5.83 6.38 -17.43
CA LEU A 418 5.28 5.72 -16.24
C LEU A 418 5.81 4.29 -16.14
N LEU A 419 6.12 3.84 -14.90
CA LEU A 419 6.75 2.55 -14.65
C LEU A 419 6.02 1.70 -13.61
N ILE A 420 5.91 2.15 -12.36
CA ILE A 420 5.33 1.38 -11.26
C ILE A 420 4.45 2.27 -10.39
N GLN A 421 3.23 1.85 -10.16
CA GLN A 421 2.36 2.42 -9.13
C GLN A 421 2.45 1.55 -7.86
N VAL A 422 2.73 2.15 -6.70
CA VAL A 422 2.79 1.45 -5.41
C VAL A 422 1.97 2.24 -4.38
N HIS A 423 0.84 1.69 -3.97
CA HIS A 423 -0.06 2.30 -2.98
C HIS A 423 -0.45 3.74 -3.34
N ASP A 424 0.19 4.73 -2.73
CA ASP A 424 -0.09 6.16 -2.85
C ASP A 424 1.00 6.88 -3.67
N SER A 425 1.88 6.11 -4.36
CA SER A 425 3.01 6.64 -5.11
C SER A 425 3.06 6.16 -6.55
N ILE A 426 3.73 6.96 -7.39
CA ILE A 426 4.06 6.63 -8.77
C ILE A 426 5.55 6.77 -9.00
N LEU A 427 6.16 5.74 -9.58
CA LEU A 427 7.51 5.76 -10.11
C LEU A 427 7.44 5.95 -11.62
N PHE A 428 8.15 6.93 -12.13
CA PHE A 428 8.33 7.18 -13.55
C PHE A 428 9.77 7.57 -13.86
N GLN A 429 10.14 7.57 -15.13
CA GLN A 429 11.44 8.06 -15.58
C GLN A 429 11.28 9.19 -16.59
N PHE A 430 12.29 10.06 -16.64
CA PHE A 430 12.35 11.24 -17.49
C PHE A 430 13.81 11.50 -17.94
N PRO A 431 14.06 12.22 -19.04
CA PRO A 431 15.42 12.59 -19.46
C PRO A 431 16.14 13.36 -18.33
N GLN A 432 17.30 12.86 -17.91
CA GLN A 432 17.96 13.33 -16.68
C GLN A 432 18.32 14.83 -16.70
N GLU A 433 18.55 15.41 -17.87
CA GLU A 433 18.85 16.84 -18.06
C GLU A 433 17.63 17.74 -17.85
N GLN A 434 16.42 17.18 -17.85
CA GLN A 434 15.17 17.93 -17.69
C GLN A 434 14.64 17.90 -16.24
N GLU A 435 15.42 17.48 -15.26
CA GLU A 435 14.97 17.32 -13.87
C GLU A 435 14.33 18.59 -13.31
N ASP A 436 14.98 19.74 -13.52
CA ASP A 436 14.53 21.03 -12.99
C ASP A 436 13.24 21.56 -13.64
N GLU A 437 12.83 20.99 -14.78
CA GLU A 437 11.58 21.30 -15.46
C GLU A 437 10.50 20.24 -15.17
N ILE A 438 10.85 18.97 -15.28
CA ILE A 438 9.90 17.87 -15.21
C ILE A 438 9.39 17.66 -13.77
N VAL A 439 10.26 17.77 -12.76
CA VAL A 439 9.84 17.48 -11.38
C VAL A 439 8.83 18.51 -10.87
N PRO A 440 9.02 19.85 -11.01
CA PRO A 440 7.99 20.83 -10.63
C PRO A 440 6.70 20.68 -11.41
N TRP A 441 6.78 20.43 -12.72
CA TRP A 441 5.62 20.20 -13.56
C TRP A 441 4.84 18.94 -13.11
N ALA A 442 5.54 17.85 -12.82
CA ALA A 442 4.89 16.61 -12.39
C ALA A 442 4.24 16.74 -11.01
N LEU A 443 4.84 17.51 -10.08
CA LEU A 443 4.23 17.85 -8.79
C LEU A 443 2.90 18.60 -8.99
N GLU A 444 2.83 19.50 -9.97
CA GLU A 444 1.58 20.20 -10.30
C GLU A 444 0.56 19.27 -10.97
N ALA A 445 1.00 18.43 -11.91
CA ALA A 445 0.14 17.47 -12.61
C ALA A 445 -0.48 16.41 -11.68
N LEU A 446 0.21 16.08 -10.56
CA LEU A 446 -0.28 15.13 -9.56
C LEU A 446 -1.32 15.72 -8.61
N LYS A 447 -1.52 17.02 -8.60
CA LYS A 447 -2.58 17.63 -7.79
C LYS A 447 -3.95 17.19 -8.28
N ALA A 448 -4.78 16.75 -7.36
CA ALA A 448 -6.19 16.44 -7.56
C ALA A 448 -7.02 17.32 -6.61
N PRO A 449 -7.26 18.60 -6.97
CA PRO A 449 -7.95 19.53 -6.08
C PRO A 449 -9.42 19.16 -5.92
N LEU A 450 -9.94 19.33 -4.71
CA LEU A 450 -11.34 19.26 -4.34
C LEU A 450 -11.75 20.55 -3.65
N VAL A 451 -13.00 20.88 -3.73
CA VAL A 451 -13.64 21.92 -2.91
C VAL A 451 -14.51 21.22 -1.89
N LEU A 452 -14.19 21.39 -0.63
CA LEU A 452 -14.98 20.89 0.49
C LEU A 452 -16.11 21.86 0.82
N ALA A 453 -16.99 21.48 1.74
CA ALA A 453 -18.03 22.37 2.26
C ALA A 453 -17.44 23.70 2.74
N HIS A 454 -18.24 24.78 2.69
CA HIS A 454 -17.83 26.17 2.96
C HIS A 454 -16.67 26.64 2.04
N ASP A 455 -16.67 26.18 0.77
CA ASP A 455 -15.68 26.55 -0.24
C ASP A 455 -14.22 26.31 0.18
N ARG A 456 -13.98 25.40 1.13
CA ARG A 456 -12.64 25.09 1.62
C ARG A 456 -11.86 24.33 0.55
N PRO A 457 -10.71 24.85 0.05
CA PRO A 457 -9.86 24.14 -0.89
C PRO A 457 -9.18 22.95 -0.18
N PHE A 458 -9.07 21.84 -0.89
CA PHE A 458 -8.42 20.64 -0.39
C PHE A 458 -7.53 20.01 -1.49
N VAL A 459 -6.28 19.75 -1.14
CA VAL A 459 -5.32 19.03 -2.00
C VAL A 459 -4.47 18.13 -1.11
N ILE A 460 -4.23 16.89 -1.54
CA ILE A 460 -3.24 16.03 -0.90
C ILE A 460 -1.87 16.39 -1.50
N PRO A 461 -0.91 16.88 -0.70
CA PRO A 461 0.42 17.24 -1.18
C PRO A 461 1.19 16.00 -1.66
N THR A 462 2.15 16.21 -2.53
CA THR A 462 3.03 15.16 -3.06
C THR A 462 4.48 15.47 -2.71
N GLU A 463 5.19 14.47 -2.17
CA GLU A 463 6.65 14.50 -2.00
C GLU A 463 7.33 13.86 -3.22
N ALA A 464 8.38 14.52 -3.74
CA ALA A 464 9.19 13.99 -4.83
C ALA A 464 10.56 13.53 -4.31
N LYS A 465 11.00 12.36 -4.81
CA LYS A 465 12.37 11.87 -4.68
C LYS A 465 12.91 11.52 -6.06
N THR A 466 14.15 11.86 -6.35
CA THR A 466 14.79 11.58 -7.63
C THR A 466 16.10 10.79 -7.47
N GLY A 467 16.46 9.97 -8.44
CA GLY A 467 17.66 9.14 -8.41
C GLY A 467 17.78 8.26 -9.66
N TRP A 468 18.86 7.54 -9.79
CA TRP A 468 19.08 6.63 -10.94
C TRP A 468 18.64 5.19 -10.66
N ASN A 469 18.33 4.86 -9.42
CA ASN A 469 17.69 3.61 -9.03
C ASN A 469 16.58 3.85 -7.99
N TRP A 470 15.69 2.87 -7.83
CA TRP A 470 14.51 3.01 -6.97
C TRP A 470 14.79 2.84 -5.46
N GLY A 471 15.98 2.42 -5.05
CA GLY A 471 16.36 2.36 -3.63
C GLY A 471 16.61 3.76 -3.07
N ASN A 472 16.41 3.94 -1.76
CA ASN A 472 16.82 5.20 -1.12
C ASN A 472 18.33 5.39 -1.18
N ALA A 473 18.77 6.64 -1.30
CA ALA A 473 20.19 6.99 -1.24
C ALA A 473 20.77 6.71 0.16
N GLY A 474 22.01 6.28 0.17
CA GLY A 474 22.78 5.99 1.38
C GLY A 474 24.25 5.67 1.03
N ALA A 475 25.05 5.34 2.04
CA ALA A 475 26.47 5.01 1.84
C ALA A 475 26.66 3.87 0.82
N ASP A 476 25.82 2.83 0.89
CA ASP A 476 25.87 1.67 0.00
C ASP A 476 25.08 1.86 -1.32
N ASN A 477 24.39 2.97 -1.48
CA ASN A 477 23.56 3.29 -2.63
C ASN A 477 23.56 4.78 -2.95
N PRO A 478 24.68 5.40 -3.36
CA PRO A 478 24.78 6.84 -3.62
C PRO A 478 23.86 7.31 -4.74
N ASP A 479 23.57 6.44 -5.74
CA ASP A 479 22.73 6.73 -6.90
C ASP A 479 21.23 6.53 -6.61
N GLY A 480 20.85 6.30 -5.35
CA GLY A 480 19.47 6.08 -4.93
C GLY A 480 18.63 7.35 -4.92
N LEU A 481 17.37 7.17 -4.58
CA LEU A 481 16.40 8.26 -4.47
C LEU A 481 16.76 9.22 -3.32
N VAL A 482 16.86 10.51 -3.64
CA VAL A 482 17.05 11.62 -2.70
C VAL A 482 15.82 12.51 -2.74
N LYS A 483 15.38 13.03 -1.60
CA LYS A 483 14.30 14.02 -1.53
C LYS A 483 14.67 15.23 -2.38
N TRP A 484 13.82 15.56 -3.34
CA TRP A 484 13.97 16.74 -4.17
C TRP A 484 13.65 18.00 -3.34
N LYS A 485 14.58 18.94 -3.31
CA LYS A 485 14.50 20.17 -2.48
C LYS A 485 14.20 21.44 -3.28
N GLY A 486 13.82 21.27 -4.55
CA GLY A 486 13.72 22.37 -5.49
C GLY A 486 14.99 22.50 -6.36
N SER A 487 14.83 23.12 -7.51
CA SER A 487 15.95 23.44 -8.40
C SER A 487 16.88 24.45 -7.72
N ASP A 488 18.18 24.32 -7.94
CA ASP A 488 19.14 25.38 -7.55
C ASP A 488 18.69 26.71 -8.19
N PRO A 489 18.48 27.77 -7.39
CA PRO A 489 18.05 29.07 -7.93
C PRO A 489 18.91 29.59 -9.09
N ARG A 490 20.20 29.23 -9.12
CA ARG A 490 21.13 29.58 -10.21
C ARG A 490 20.79 28.84 -11.49
N LYS A 491 20.42 27.56 -11.44
CA LYS A 491 19.99 26.77 -12.58
C LYS A 491 18.61 27.19 -13.09
N GLN A 492 17.71 27.63 -12.20
CA GLN A 492 16.41 28.19 -12.62
C GLN A 492 16.57 29.44 -13.48
N THR A 493 17.53 30.30 -13.14
CA THR A 493 17.83 31.50 -13.92
C THR A 493 18.41 31.14 -15.28
N GLU A 494 19.32 30.17 -15.36
CA GLU A 494 19.86 29.68 -16.64
C GLU A 494 18.78 29.01 -17.50
N THR A 495 17.89 28.24 -16.91
CA THR A 495 16.79 27.57 -17.62
C THR A 495 15.76 28.59 -18.14
N LYS A 496 15.40 29.59 -17.34
CA LYS A 496 14.52 30.69 -17.76
C LYS A 496 15.15 31.52 -18.90
N PHE A 497 16.44 31.75 -18.82
CA PHE A 497 17.20 32.45 -19.87
C PHE A 497 17.23 31.65 -21.18
N ARG A 498 17.48 30.33 -21.12
CA ARG A 498 17.43 29.44 -22.30
C ARG A 498 16.04 29.33 -22.92
N LEU A 499 14.98 29.45 -22.13
CA LEU A 499 13.59 29.38 -22.59
C LEU A 499 13.04 30.74 -23.04
N GLY A 500 13.83 31.81 -22.98
CA GLY A 500 13.38 33.16 -23.35
C GLY A 500 12.28 33.73 -22.41
N LEU A 501 12.26 33.27 -21.16
CA LEU A 501 11.27 33.68 -20.15
C LEU A 501 11.84 34.76 -19.19
N LEU A 502 13.05 35.23 -19.43
CA LEU A 502 13.72 36.38 -18.80
C LEU A 502 14.38 37.23 -19.86
#